data_b3433443af5f5bf841ce0954f511d9d7
#
_entry.id   b3433443af5f5bf841ce0954f511d9d7
#
_cell.length_a   1.000
_cell.length_b   1.000
_cell.length_c   1.000
_cell.angle_alpha   90.00
_cell.angle_beta   90.00
_cell.angle_gamma   90.00
#
_symmetry.space_group_name_H-M   'P 1'
#
loop_
_entity.id
_entity.type
_entity.pdbx_description
1 polymer ?
#
loop_
_entity_poly.entity_id
_entity_poly.type
_entity_poly.pdbx_seq_one_letter_code
_entity_poly.pdbx_strand_id
1 'polypeptide(L)'
;MTANKQAKIQFYDGVDEPVVPEIRLTRGNDGTTGQAIFIFEKPQALSSIADGEITGMRMIDSEGEILTREVKVKFVDGEPMFLEGIYIRKTKPDFDRFMRFANSYAKSNGLGYSEKK
;
A
#
# COMPACT_ATOMS: atom_id res chain seq x y z
N MET A 1 20.27 -16.94 12.75
CA MET A 1 20.04 -15.94 11.76
C MET A 1 18.62 -15.38 11.84
N THR A 2 18.52 -14.17 11.71
CA THR A 2 17.25 -13.50 11.83
C THR A 2 16.56 -13.49 10.50
N ALA A 3 15.39 -14.01 10.44
CA ALA A 3 14.59 -13.83 9.27
C ALA A 3 14.17 -12.37 9.24
N ASN A 4 14.62 -11.64 8.26
CA ASN A 4 14.12 -10.32 8.05
C ASN A 4 12.70 -10.46 7.56
N LYS A 5 11.80 -9.94 8.35
CA LYS A 5 10.42 -9.88 7.89
C LYS A 5 10.37 -8.82 6.82
N GLN A 6 10.19 -9.25 5.60
CA GLN A 6 10.05 -8.33 4.50
C GLN A 6 8.74 -7.57 4.65
N ALA A 7 8.77 -6.32 4.30
CA ALA A 7 7.55 -5.53 4.22
C ALA A 7 6.69 -6.08 3.09
N LYS A 8 5.40 -6.17 3.33
CA LYS A 8 4.48 -6.74 2.35
C LYS A 8 3.13 -6.09 2.44
N ILE A 9 2.31 -6.28 1.42
CA ILE A 9 0.97 -5.73 1.34
C ILE A 9 -0.01 -6.87 1.12
N GLN A 10 -1.13 -6.83 1.82
CA GLN A 10 -2.17 -7.84 1.69
C GLN A 10 -3.51 -7.16 1.52
N PHE A 11 -4.31 -7.67 0.59
CA PHE A 11 -5.71 -7.26 0.44
C PHE A 11 -6.66 -8.29 1.01
N TYR A 12 -6.22 -9.53 1.08
CA TYR A 12 -6.94 -10.61 1.76
C TYR A 12 -6.05 -11.09 2.89
N ASP A 13 -6.66 -11.40 4.00
CA ASP A 13 -5.93 -11.82 5.19
C ASP A 13 -5.05 -13.02 4.90
N GLY A 14 -3.77 -12.87 5.20
CA GLY A 14 -2.80 -13.95 5.01
C GLY A 14 -2.32 -14.16 3.60
N VAL A 15 -2.74 -13.34 2.64
CA VAL A 15 -2.35 -13.52 1.24
C VAL A 15 -1.52 -12.33 0.78
N ASP A 16 -0.24 -12.54 0.57
CA ASP A 16 0.65 -11.47 0.12
C ASP A 16 0.35 -11.14 -1.33
N GLU A 17 0.25 -9.84 -1.62
CA GLU A 17 0.07 -9.36 -2.98
C GLU A 17 1.44 -9.30 -3.67
N PRO A 18 1.67 -10.10 -4.71
CA PRO A 18 2.99 -10.12 -5.36
C PRO A 18 3.23 -8.96 -6.31
N VAL A 19 2.18 -8.31 -6.80
CA VAL A 19 2.35 -7.20 -7.73
C VAL A 19 2.80 -5.98 -6.94
N VAL A 20 3.85 -5.32 -7.44
CA VAL A 20 4.42 -4.15 -6.80
C VAL A 20 3.73 -2.91 -7.34
N PRO A 21 3.22 -2.04 -6.48
CA PRO A 21 2.46 -0.87 -6.93
C PRO A 21 3.37 0.31 -7.28
N GLU A 22 2.78 1.26 -7.98
CA GLU A 22 3.32 2.60 -8.00
C GLU A 22 2.87 3.30 -6.72
N ILE A 23 3.78 3.99 -6.06
CA ILE A 23 3.46 4.68 -4.80
C ILE A 23 3.68 6.16 -5.01
N ARG A 24 2.64 6.94 -4.76
CA ARG A 24 2.70 8.40 -4.87
C ARG A 24 2.48 9.00 -3.50
N LEU A 25 3.40 9.87 -3.11
CA LEU A 25 3.33 10.53 -1.82
C LEU A 25 3.06 12.01 -2.02
N THR A 26 2.10 12.54 -1.24
CA THR A 26 1.86 13.96 -1.19
C THR A 26 2.09 14.44 0.23
N ARG A 27 2.43 15.70 0.40
CA ARG A 27 2.65 16.30 1.71
C ARG A 27 1.73 17.49 1.89
N GLY A 28 1.21 17.65 3.11
CA GLY A 28 0.48 18.83 3.48
C GLY A 28 1.43 19.99 3.74
N ASN A 29 0.86 21.12 4.09
CA ASN A 29 1.63 22.35 4.29
C ASN A 29 2.61 22.27 5.44
N ASP A 30 2.33 21.43 6.43
CA ASP A 30 3.21 21.28 7.59
C ASP A 30 4.33 20.26 7.35
N GLY A 31 4.33 19.60 6.20
CA GLY A 31 5.37 18.65 5.85
C GLY A 31 5.24 17.29 6.51
N THR A 32 4.28 17.11 7.41
CA THR A 32 4.13 15.86 8.15
C THR A 32 2.82 15.14 7.89
N THR A 33 1.83 15.85 7.34
CA THR A 33 0.59 15.21 6.93
C THR A 33 0.63 14.95 5.43
N GLY A 34 -0.34 14.21 4.93
CA GLY A 34 -0.43 13.95 3.51
C GLY A 34 -1.02 12.61 3.21
N GLN A 35 -0.94 12.22 1.95
CA GLN A 35 -1.50 10.97 1.48
C GLN A 35 -0.44 10.11 0.82
N ALA A 36 -0.60 8.80 0.95
CA ALA A 36 0.14 7.84 0.17
C ALA A 36 -0.88 7.09 -0.68
N ILE A 37 -0.65 7.07 -1.99
CA ILE A 37 -1.55 6.41 -2.93
C ILE A 37 -0.80 5.28 -3.57
N PHE A 38 -1.31 4.06 -3.38
CA PHE A 38 -0.73 2.85 -3.93
C PHE A 38 -1.56 2.42 -5.11
N ILE A 39 -0.96 2.35 -6.28
CA ILE A 39 -1.67 2.00 -7.51
C ILE A 39 -1.14 0.66 -8.02
N PHE A 40 -1.99 -0.36 -7.96
CA PHE A 40 -1.64 -1.70 -8.41
C PHE A 40 -2.29 -1.95 -9.76
N GLU A 41 -1.49 -2.26 -10.77
CA GLU A 41 -2.01 -2.60 -12.08
C GLU A 41 -2.17 -4.12 -12.17
N LYS A 42 -3.39 -4.57 -12.41
CA LYS A 42 -3.72 -5.98 -12.52
C LYS A 42 -3.14 -6.81 -11.37
N PRO A 43 -3.42 -6.40 -10.12
CA PRO A 43 -2.89 -7.17 -9.00
C PRO A 43 -3.56 -8.52 -8.90
N GLN A 44 -2.88 -9.46 -8.25
CA GLN A 44 -3.44 -10.79 -8.07
C GLN A 44 -4.75 -10.75 -7.28
N ALA A 45 -4.89 -9.79 -6.39
CA ALA A 45 -6.11 -9.66 -5.59
C ALA A 45 -7.35 -9.47 -6.45
N LEU A 46 -7.22 -8.81 -7.61
CA LEU A 46 -8.38 -8.61 -8.49
C LEU A 46 -8.80 -9.90 -9.19
N SER A 47 -7.90 -10.84 -9.40
CA SER A 47 -8.27 -12.12 -10.00
C SER A 47 -9.00 -13.01 -9.00
N SER A 48 -8.93 -12.67 -7.72
CA SER A 48 -9.59 -13.43 -6.65
C SER A 48 -10.81 -12.72 -6.10
N ILE A 49 -11.27 -11.66 -6.77
CA ILE A 49 -12.34 -10.82 -6.22
C ILE A 49 -13.65 -11.61 -6.05
N ALA A 50 -13.83 -12.66 -6.83
CA ALA A 50 -15.01 -13.50 -6.72
C ALA A 50 -14.99 -14.37 -5.45
N ASP A 51 -13.82 -14.55 -4.84
CA ASP A 51 -13.66 -15.41 -3.67
C ASP A 51 -13.85 -14.65 -2.36
N GLY A 52 -13.99 -13.34 -2.42
CA GLY A 52 -14.16 -12.55 -1.23
C GLY A 52 -14.20 -11.08 -1.57
N GLU A 53 -14.42 -10.30 -0.54
CA GLU A 53 -14.55 -8.86 -0.69
C GLU A 53 -13.27 -8.18 -0.21
N ILE A 54 -12.78 -7.23 -0.99
CA ILE A 54 -11.62 -6.44 -0.57
C ILE A 54 -12.13 -5.30 0.30
N THR A 55 -11.81 -5.35 1.58
CA THR A 55 -12.30 -4.36 2.54
C THR A 55 -11.22 -3.39 3.00
N GLY A 56 -9.98 -3.64 2.63
CA GLY A 56 -8.89 -2.76 3.04
C GLY A 56 -7.57 -3.23 2.50
N MET A 57 -6.54 -2.43 2.75
CA MET A 57 -5.17 -2.75 2.38
C MET A 57 -4.33 -2.77 3.65
N ARG A 58 -3.63 -3.87 3.87
CA ARG A 58 -2.77 -4.04 5.03
C ARG A 58 -1.33 -3.90 4.61
N MET A 59 -0.62 -3.00 5.28
CA MET A 59 0.79 -2.77 5.06
C MET A 59 1.52 -3.36 6.25
N ILE A 60 2.26 -4.43 6.05
CA ILE A 60 2.82 -5.24 7.12
C ILE A 60 4.33 -5.21 7.06
N ASP A 61 4.98 -4.94 8.19
CA ASP A 61 6.42 -5.02 8.31
C ASP A 61 6.80 -5.56 9.69
N SER A 62 8.07 -5.44 10.05
CA SER A 62 8.54 -5.99 11.32
C SER A 62 7.96 -5.27 12.54
N GLU A 63 7.46 -4.07 12.37
CA GLU A 63 6.85 -3.32 13.48
C GLU A 63 5.38 -3.66 13.65
N GLY A 64 4.75 -4.26 12.65
CA GLY A 64 3.36 -4.60 12.72
C GLY A 64 2.62 -4.22 11.46
N GLU A 65 1.38 -3.82 11.62
CA GLU A 65 0.47 -3.62 10.50
C GLU A 65 -0.08 -2.21 10.50
N ILE A 66 -0.17 -1.63 9.29
CA ILE A 66 -0.90 -0.39 9.07
C ILE A 66 -2.06 -0.73 8.16
N LEU A 67 -3.27 -0.40 8.58
CA LEU A 67 -4.46 -0.73 7.80
C LEU A 67 -5.11 0.53 7.27
N THR A 68 -5.47 0.52 5.99
CA THR A 68 -6.36 1.52 5.45
C THR A 68 -7.56 0.84 4.82
N ARG A 69 -8.73 1.44 4.98
CA ARG A 69 -9.96 0.93 4.37
C ARG A 69 -10.32 1.67 3.10
N GLU A 70 -9.54 2.68 2.74
CA GLU A 70 -9.76 3.44 1.51
C GLU A 70 -9.13 2.69 0.35
N VAL A 71 -9.90 1.79 -0.24
CA VAL A 71 -9.46 1.04 -1.42
C VAL A 71 -10.51 1.21 -2.51
N LYS A 72 -10.05 1.33 -3.74
CA LYS A 72 -10.92 1.54 -4.90
C LYS A 72 -10.48 0.65 -6.03
N VAL A 73 -11.45 0.04 -6.70
CA VAL A 73 -11.20 -0.72 -7.91
C VAL A 73 -11.56 0.16 -9.10
N LYS A 74 -10.68 0.26 -10.06
CA LYS A 74 -10.94 0.99 -11.29
C LYS A 74 -11.08 0.03 -12.45
N PHE A 75 -12.13 0.22 -13.22
CA PHE A 75 -12.45 -0.64 -14.35
C PHE A 75 -12.04 0.04 -15.65
N VAL A 76 -11.58 -0.76 -16.59
CA VAL A 76 -11.30 -0.32 -17.94
C VAL A 76 -12.05 -1.27 -18.87
N ASP A 77 -12.93 -0.70 -19.68
CA ASP A 77 -13.75 -1.48 -20.63
C ASP A 77 -14.52 -2.60 -19.92
N GLY A 78 -15.03 -2.29 -18.73
CA GLY A 78 -15.87 -3.23 -17.99
C GLY A 78 -15.12 -4.25 -17.18
N GLU A 79 -13.79 -4.21 -17.19
CA GLU A 79 -12.99 -5.17 -16.42
C GLU A 79 -12.18 -4.48 -15.34
N PRO A 80 -12.05 -5.11 -14.16
CA PRO A 80 -11.23 -4.51 -13.11
C PRO A 80 -9.77 -4.52 -13.54
N MET A 81 -9.17 -3.34 -13.54
CA MET A 81 -7.81 -3.17 -14.05
C MET A 81 -6.86 -2.69 -12.96
N PHE A 82 -7.30 -1.74 -12.13
CA PHE A 82 -6.44 -1.15 -11.11
C PHE A 82 -7.08 -1.26 -9.76
N LEU A 83 -6.24 -1.46 -8.76
CA LEU A 83 -6.66 -1.42 -7.36
C LEU A 83 -5.83 -0.35 -6.69
N GLU A 84 -6.49 0.61 -6.06
CA GLU A 84 -5.81 1.72 -5.39
C GLU A 84 -6.08 1.68 -3.91
N GLY A 85 -5.01 1.82 -3.13
CA GLY A 85 -5.10 1.98 -1.69
C GLY A 85 -4.64 3.38 -1.31
N ILE A 86 -5.37 4.05 -0.46
CA ILE A 86 -5.06 5.41 -0.04
C ILE A 86 -4.89 5.43 1.47
N TYR A 87 -3.72 5.87 1.91
CA TYR A 87 -3.45 6.02 3.34
C TYR A 87 -3.22 7.47 3.65
N ILE A 88 -3.98 8.01 4.60
CA ILE A 88 -3.89 9.40 5.00
C ILE A 88 -3.10 9.49 6.30
N ARG A 89 -2.00 10.24 6.27
CA ARG A 89 -1.16 10.47 7.43
C ARG A 89 -1.62 11.75 8.10
N LYS A 90 -2.13 11.66 9.31
CA LYS A 90 -2.74 12.79 9.97
C LYS A 90 -1.84 13.45 11.00
N THR A 91 -0.82 12.73 11.47
CA THR A 91 0.07 13.25 12.50
C THR A 91 1.51 12.93 12.13
N LYS A 92 2.45 13.58 12.83
CA LYS A 92 3.86 13.27 12.61
C LYS A 92 4.19 11.82 12.97
N PRO A 93 3.71 11.25 14.08
CA PRO A 93 3.96 9.82 14.32
C PRO A 93 3.42 8.92 13.22
N ASP A 94 2.27 9.23 12.64
CA ASP A 94 1.75 8.48 11.51
C ASP A 94 2.68 8.58 10.32
N PHE A 95 3.17 9.79 10.05
CA PHE A 95 4.10 10.02 8.96
C PHE A 95 5.37 9.20 9.15
N ASP A 96 5.97 9.27 10.34
CA ASP A 96 7.21 8.57 10.62
C ASP A 96 7.02 7.05 10.52
N ARG A 97 5.92 6.55 11.07
CA ARG A 97 5.62 5.11 11.02
C ARG A 97 5.44 4.65 9.59
N PHE A 98 4.69 5.42 8.80
CA PHE A 98 4.46 5.07 7.41
C PHE A 98 5.77 5.07 6.62
N MET A 99 6.63 6.07 6.84
CA MET A 99 7.89 6.15 6.09
C MET A 99 8.81 4.98 6.39
N ARG A 100 8.77 4.47 7.62
CA ARG A 100 9.54 3.26 7.93
C ARG A 100 9.04 2.06 7.14
N PHE A 101 7.72 1.92 7.02
CA PHE A 101 7.15 0.87 6.18
C PHE A 101 7.52 1.08 4.71
N ALA A 102 7.33 2.29 4.21
CA ALA A 102 7.55 2.57 2.80
C ALA A 102 9.00 2.30 2.39
N ASN A 103 9.94 2.71 3.24
CA ASN A 103 11.34 2.45 2.97
C ASN A 103 11.66 0.96 2.99
N SER A 104 11.11 0.23 3.93
CA SER A 104 11.31 -1.23 3.99
C SER A 104 10.70 -1.92 2.78
N TYR A 105 9.52 -1.48 2.38
CA TYR A 105 8.84 -2.09 1.24
C TYR A 105 9.59 -1.82 -0.06
N ALA A 106 10.05 -0.57 -0.23
CA ALA A 106 10.83 -0.22 -1.42
C ALA A 106 12.11 -1.03 -1.49
N LYS A 107 12.78 -1.18 -0.36
CA LYS A 107 14.02 -1.95 -0.29
C LYS A 107 13.77 -3.42 -0.60
N SER A 108 12.72 -3.98 -0.03
CA SER A 108 12.41 -5.40 -0.23
C SER A 108 12.02 -5.73 -1.66
N ASN A 109 11.48 -4.75 -2.38
CA ASN A 109 10.96 -5.00 -3.72
C ASN A 109 11.76 -4.30 -4.81
N GLY A 110 12.88 -3.68 -4.44
CA GLY A 110 13.76 -3.06 -5.41
C GLY A 110 13.13 -1.92 -6.17
N LEU A 111 12.25 -1.16 -5.52
CA LEU A 111 11.57 -0.08 -6.21
C LEU A 111 11.78 1.24 -5.50
N GLY A 112 11.57 2.32 -6.23
CA GLY A 112 11.49 3.64 -5.65
C GLY A 112 10.08 4.13 -5.63
N TYR A 113 9.88 5.32 -5.08
CA TYR A 113 8.56 5.95 -5.08
C TYR A 113 8.73 7.43 -5.35
N SER A 114 7.65 8.03 -5.86
CA SER A 114 7.63 9.46 -6.17
C SER A 114 7.07 10.23 -5.01
N GLU A 115 7.67 11.37 -4.75
CA GLU A 115 7.17 12.26 -3.72
C GLU A 115 6.82 13.59 -4.35
N LYS A 116 5.61 14.07 -4.07
CA LYS A 116 5.15 15.36 -4.56
C LYS A 116 4.97 16.30 -3.40
N LYS A 117 5.40 17.50 -3.59
CA LYS A 117 5.29 18.54 -2.58
C LYS A 117 4.14 19.47 -2.89
#